data_6fa9eef20e83bcce69664c1dacd4cf79
#
_entry.id   6fa9eef20e83bcce69664c1dacd4cf79
#
_cell.length_a   1.000
_cell.length_b   1.000
_cell.length_c   1.000
_cell.angle_alpha   90.00
_cell.angle_beta   90.00
_cell.angle_gamma   90.00
#
_symmetry.space_group_name_H-M   'P 1'
#
loop_
_entity.id
_entity.type
_entity.pdbx_description
1 polymer ?
#
loop_
_entity_poly.entity_id
_entity_poly.type
_entity_poly.pdbx_seq_one_letter_code
_entity_poly.pdbx_strand_id
1 'polypeptide(L)'
;MRRVTRRIVVIALWGPKGGQGVSVTVASLALSHVRRSQDSVAIVDLAGDQPALLGATGIQSVGVLDWLASDAAGGALERTALNVAERLTVVPLGGGDVSGRDTGSGGLTPGGHGAAGRIDALWRAVDGLADVVLVDVGVPSARDGMVEPAATAGADDLRRAAVLAAANNVVVIRACYLALRRFRGLNLRCDSAVLVREPQRALSRGDVADTLDAPVSATVELDPAVARSVDSGMLVSRLPRRLDRTMAALADLLLVDGVHAAAASERKSAG
;
A
#
# COMPACT_ATOMS: atom_id res chain seq x y z
N MET A 1 19.13 27.61 10.57
CA MET A 1 18.94 26.14 10.55
C MET A 1 18.45 25.75 9.16
N ARG A 2 19.29 25.07 8.34
CA ARG A 2 18.85 24.52 7.05
C ARG A 2 17.91 23.36 7.37
N ARG A 3 16.63 23.44 6.98
CA ARG A 3 15.77 22.25 6.90
C ARG A 3 16.43 21.31 5.90
N VAL A 4 16.98 20.22 6.39
CA VAL A 4 17.33 19.08 5.54
C VAL A 4 16.00 18.66 4.90
N THR A 5 15.89 18.76 3.60
CA THR A 5 14.72 18.30 2.86
C THR A 5 14.67 16.78 3.08
N ARG A 6 13.85 16.35 4.03
CA ARG A 6 13.69 14.92 4.35
C ARG A 6 12.91 14.32 3.19
N ARG A 7 13.50 13.32 2.55
CA ARG A 7 12.92 12.69 1.37
C ARG A 7 11.82 11.75 1.84
N ILE A 8 10.62 11.96 1.32
CA ILE A 8 9.46 11.10 1.58
C ILE A 8 9.68 9.78 0.84
N VAL A 9 9.46 8.68 1.53
CA VAL A 9 9.55 7.33 0.95
C VAL A 9 8.15 6.76 0.82
N VAL A 10 7.71 6.51 -0.42
CA VAL A 10 6.42 5.86 -0.73
C VAL A 10 6.66 4.42 -1.12
N ILE A 11 6.06 3.50 -0.39
CA ILE A 11 6.16 2.06 -0.61
C ILE A 11 4.76 1.48 -0.84
N ALA A 12 4.53 0.84 -1.98
CA ALA A 12 3.31 0.12 -2.25
C ALA A 12 3.44 -1.36 -1.89
N LEU A 13 2.53 -1.88 -1.09
CA LEU A 13 2.44 -3.31 -0.77
C LEU A 13 1.17 -3.89 -1.38
N TRP A 14 1.29 -5.00 -2.08
CA TRP A 14 0.18 -5.62 -2.78
C TRP A 14 0.29 -7.14 -2.82
N GLY A 15 -0.79 -7.82 -3.17
CA GLY A 15 -0.81 -9.27 -3.32
C GLY A 15 -1.50 -9.70 -4.61
N PRO A 16 -1.13 -10.85 -5.22
CA PRO A 16 -1.73 -11.31 -6.47
C PRO A 16 -3.17 -11.81 -6.30
N LYS A 17 -3.60 -12.05 -5.06
CA LYS A 17 -4.97 -12.48 -4.71
C LYS A 17 -5.27 -12.19 -3.24
N GLY A 18 -6.55 -12.23 -2.86
CA GLY A 18 -6.96 -12.08 -1.47
C GLY A 18 -6.35 -13.12 -0.52
N GLY A 19 -6.23 -12.75 0.75
CA GLY A 19 -5.74 -13.63 1.81
C GLY A 19 -4.23 -13.89 1.81
N GLN A 20 -3.44 -13.03 1.14
CA GLN A 20 -1.97 -13.12 1.18
C GLN A 20 -1.35 -12.50 2.44
N GLY A 21 -2.11 -11.69 3.18
CA GLY A 21 -1.65 -10.99 4.38
C GLY A 21 -1.10 -9.60 4.10
N VAL A 22 -1.49 -8.94 3.00
CA VAL A 22 -1.04 -7.60 2.61
C VAL A 22 -1.32 -6.60 3.72
N SER A 23 -2.59 -6.42 4.10
CA SER A 23 -3.02 -5.42 5.09
C SER A 23 -2.36 -5.64 6.46
N VAL A 24 -2.23 -6.90 6.89
CA VAL A 24 -1.51 -7.25 8.13
C VAL A 24 -0.03 -6.91 8.04
N THR A 25 0.60 -7.14 6.87
CA THR A 25 2.01 -6.78 6.66
C THR A 25 2.20 -5.28 6.70
N VAL A 26 1.34 -4.49 6.03
CA VAL A 26 1.37 -3.02 6.03
C VAL A 26 1.23 -2.48 7.45
N ALA A 27 0.17 -2.90 8.18
CA ALA A 27 -0.07 -2.47 9.56
C ALA A 27 1.11 -2.80 10.48
N SER A 28 1.64 -4.03 10.36
CA SER A 28 2.75 -4.50 11.20
C SER A 28 4.06 -3.77 10.88
N LEU A 29 4.33 -3.47 9.61
CA LEU A 29 5.48 -2.70 9.16
C LEU A 29 5.43 -1.28 9.72
N ALA A 30 4.28 -0.61 9.57
CA ALA A 30 4.04 0.73 10.11
C ALA A 30 4.25 0.78 11.63
N LEU A 31 3.60 -0.13 12.37
CA LEU A 31 3.70 -0.21 13.83
C LEU A 31 5.13 -0.50 14.29
N SER A 32 5.83 -1.40 13.61
CA SER A 32 7.22 -1.73 13.92
C SER A 32 8.14 -0.53 13.70
N HIS A 33 7.93 0.23 12.62
CA HIS A 33 8.75 1.39 12.30
C HIS A 33 8.55 2.56 13.27
N VAL A 34 7.30 2.97 13.54
CA VAL A 34 7.06 4.12 14.47
C VAL A 34 7.52 3.86 15.90
N ARG A 35 7.64 2.59 16.31
CA ARG A 35 8.17 2.23 17.63
C ARG A 35 9.69 2.40 17.75
N ARG A 36 10.41 2.44 16.63
CA ARG A 36 11.89 2.45 16.58
C ARG A 36 12.47 3.72 16.01
N SER A 37 11.67 4.49 15.28
CA SER A 37 12.10 5.74 14.65
C SER A 37 11.34 6.94 15.22
N GLN A 38 11.80 8.13 14.85
CA GLN A 38 11.06 9.38 15.09
C GLN A 38 10.24 9.79 13.86
N ASP A 39 10.20 8.95 12.83
CA ASP A 39 9.47 9.23 11.61
C ASP A 39 7.97 9.17 11.84
N SER A 40 7.25 10.08 11.19
CA SER A 40 5.82 9.94 11.00
C SER A 40 5.53 8.94 9.88
N VAL A 41 4.50 8.13 10.05
CA VAL A 41 4.05 7.15 9.05
C VAL A 41 2.59 7.39 8.71
N ALA A 42 2.30 7.42 7.42
CA ALA A 42 0.93 7.39 6.93
C ALA A 42 0.68 6.08 6.16
N ILE A 43 -0.44 5.44 6.45
CA ILE A 43 -0.95 4.33 5.64
C ILE A 43 -2.05 4.89 4.73
N VAL A 44 -1.90 4.73 3.42
CA VAL A 44 -2.96 4.96 2.45
C VAL A 44 -3.64 3.63 2.17
N ASP A 45 -4.86 3.50 2.62
CA ASP A 45 -5.61 2.24 2.55
C ASP A 45 -6.45 2.18 1.25
N LEU A 46 -6.04 1.34 0.32
CA LEU A 46 -6.80 1.04 -0.89
C LEU A 46 -7.47 -0.35 -0.82
N ALA A 47 -7.23 -1.09 0.27
CA ALA A 47 -7.85 -2.39 0.52
C ALA A 47 -9.15 -2.26 1.32
N GLY A 48 -9.23 -1.26 2.22
CA GLY A 48 -10.39 -0.99 3.07
C GLY A 48 -10.33 -1.62 4.46
N ASP A 49 -9.22 -2.29 4.81
CA ASP A 49 -9.11 -3.08 6.05
C ASP A 49 -8.34 -2.37 7.17
N GLN A 50 -7.54 -1.35 6.88
CA GLN A 50 -6.60 -0.75 7.83
C GLN A 50 -7.26 -0.12 9.06
N PRO A 51 -8.38 0.63 8.95
CA PRO A 51 -9.04 1.17 10.13
C PRO A 51 -9.46 0.07 11.12
N ALA A 52 -10.02 -1.03 10.63
CA ALA A 52 -10.44 -2.16 11.46
C ALA A 52 -9.24 -2.87 12.09
N LEU A 53 -8.17 -3.14 11.32
CA LEU A 53 -6.94 -3.78 11.80
C LEU A 53 -6.26 -2.98 12.92
N LEU A 54 -6.33 -1.66 12.84
CA LEU A 54 -5.69 -0.74 13.78
C LEU A 54 -6.64 -0.21 14.87
N GLY A 55 -7.83 -0.80 14.98
CA GLY A 55 -8.78 -0.51 16.06
C GLY A 55 -9.56 0.79 15.91
N ALA A 56 -9.50 1.44 14.75
CA ALA A 56 -10.31 2.62 14.44
C ALA A 56 -11.68 2.21 13.88
N THR A 57 -12.49 1.54 14.69
CA THR A 57 -13.82 1.04 14.30
C THR A 57 -14.93 2.06 14.57
N GLY A 58 -16.02 1.97 13.82
CA GLY A 58 -17.26 2.73 14.06
C GLY A 58 -17.36 4.10 13.39
N ILE A 59 -16.38 4.51 12.60
CA ILE A 59 -16.41 5.78 11.86
C ILE A 59 -16.62 5.45 10.38
N GLN A 60 -17.73 5.91 9.81
CA GLN A 60 -17.82 6.05 8.35
C GLN A 60 -16.85 7.17 7.97
N SER A 61 -15.67 6.77 7.52
CA SER A 61 -14.62 7.72 7.22
C SER A 61 -14.69 8.15 5.77
N VAL A 62 -14.64 9.45 5.55
CA VAL A 62 -14.29 10.05 4.28
C VAL A 62 -12.85 9.65 3.96
N GLY A 63 -12.54 9.25 2.73
CA GLY A 63 -11.23 8.74 2.40
C GLY A 63 -10.78 9.04 0.98
N VAL A 64 -9.92 8.19 0.46
CA VAL A 64 -9.29 8.34 -0.86
C VAL A 64 -10.33 8.45 -1.97
N LEU A 65 -11.36 7.59 -1.96
CA LEU A 65 -12.39 7.57 -3.01
C LEU A 65 -13.26 8.83 -2.96
N ASP A 66 -13.62 9.29 -1.77
CA ASP A 66 -14.39 10.52 -1.60
C ASP A 66 -13.58 11.74 -2.07
N TRP A 67 -12.28 11.77 -1.75
CA TRP A 67 -11.39 12.82 -2.21
C TRP A 67 -11.25 12.81 -3.74
N LEU A 68 -11.09 11.64 -4.36
CA LEU A 68 -11.06 11.49 -5.82
C LEU A 68 -12.35 11.93 -6.49
N ALA A 69 -13.49 11.69 -5.84
CA ALA A 69 -14.81 12.11 -6.34
C ALA A 69 -15.11 13.60 -6.12
N SER A 70 -14.28 14.32 -5.38
CA SER A 70 -14.45 15.76 -5.07
C SER A 70 -13.48 16.63 -5.89
N ASP A 71 -13.75 17.94 -5.93
CA ASP A 71 -12.81 18.94 -6.46
C ASP A 71 -11.85 19.47 -5.39
N ALA A 72 -11.73 18.77 -4.26
CA ALA A 72 -10.93 19.21 -3.14
C ALA A 72 -9.43 19.23 -3.46
N ALA A 73 -8.73 20.24 -2.95
CA ALA A 73 -7.27 20.36 -3.07
C ALA A 73 -6.52 19.29 -2.26
N GLY A 74 -5.23 19.10 -2.54
CA GLY A 74 -4.39 18.07 -1.90
C GLY A 74 -4.44 18.07 -0.37
N GLY A 75 -4.40 19.24 0.28
CA GLY A 75 -4.51 19.35 1.75
C GLY A 75 -5.85 18.88 2.36
N ALA A 76 -6.87 18.60 1.53
CA ALA A 76 -8.09 17.96 2.01
C ALA A 76 -7.92 16.47 2.29
N LEU A 77 -7.02 15.79 1.59
CA LEU A 77 -6.71 14.39 1.84
C LEU A 77 -6.11 14.19 3.24
N GLU A 78 -5.21 15.06 3.66
CA GLU A 78 -4.61 15.04 5.00
C GLU A 78 -5.67 15.12 6.12
N ARG A 79 -6.75 15.88 5.91
CA ARG A 79 -7.86 16.01 6.88
C ARG A 79 -8.72 14.74 7.00
N THR A 80 -8.62 13.81 6.07
CA THR A 80 -9.32 12.51 6.16
C THR A 80 -8.52 11.48 6.97
N ALA A 81 -7.26 11.79 7.31
CA ALA A 81 -6.40 10.88 8.04
C ALA A 81 -6.86 10.64 9.48
N LEU A 82 -6.94 9.39 9.88
CA LEU A 82 -7.29 8.94 11.22
C LEU A 82 -6.00 8.70 12.02
N ASN A 83 -5.88 9.30 13.21
CA ASN A 83 -4.79 8.98 14.13
C ASN A 83 -5.06 7.63 14.80
N VAL A 84 -4.21 6.64 14.58
CA VAL A 84 -4.37 5.29 15.13
C VAL A 84 -3.31 4.95 16.19
N ALA A 85 -2.16 5.60 16.13
CA ALA A 85 -1.13 5.55 17.16
C ALA A 85 -0.27 6.82 17.12
N GLU A 86 0.64 6.98 18.07
CA GLU A 86 1.60 8.09 18.03
C GLU A 86 2.40 8.05 16.74
N ARG A 87 2.39 9.15 15.97
CA ARG A 87 3.05 9.30 14.66
C ARG A 87 2.59 8.30 13.57
N LEU A 88 1.43 7.65 13.76
CA LEU A 88 0.83 6.76 12.78
C LEU A 88 -0.58 7.21 12.44
N THR A 89 -0.79 7.52 11.18
CA THR A 89 -2.10 7.87 10.63
C THR A 89 -2.53 6.89 9.54
N VAL A 90 -3.84 6.80 9.32
CA VAL A 90 -4.44 6.05 8.22
C VAL A 90 -5.33 6.97 7.41
N VAL A 91 -5.10 7.06 6.10
CA VAL A 91 -6.05 7.62 5.14
C VAL A 91 -6.90 6.46 4.66
N PRO A 92 -8.16 6.36 5.08
CA PRO A 92 -9.00 5.20 4.73
C PRO A 92 -9.40 5.23 3.26
N LEU A 93 -9.88 4.08 2.75
CA LEU A 93 -10.41 4.00 1.39
C LEU A 93 -11.57 4.98 1.17
N GLY A 94 -12.43 5.11 2.19
CA GLY A 94 -13.66 5.88 2.09
C GLY A 94 -14.83 5.08 1.55
N GLY A 95 -16.03 5.68 1.61
CA GLY A 95 -17.29 5.09 1.15
C GLY A 95 -17.80 5.65 -0.16
N GLY A 96 -17.04 6.53 -0.80
CA GLY A 96 -17.42 7.16 -2.07
C GLY A 96 -17.70 6.12 -3.14
N ASP A 97 -18.95 6.01 -3.56
CA ASP A 97 -19.33 5.18 -4.68
C ASP A 97 -18.80 5.80 -5.97
N VAL A 98 -17.61 5.34 -6.36
CA VAL A 98 -17.02 5.74 -7.66
C VAL A 98 -17.73 5.03 -8.81
N SER A 99 -18.49 3.95 -8.52
CA SER A 99 -19.25 3.18 -9.50
C SER A 99 -20.70 3.64 -9.66
N GLY A 100 -21.27 4.41 -8.71
CA GLY A 100 -22.69 4.73 -8.63
C GLY A 100 -23.09 6.13 -9.03
N ARG A 101 -22.18 6.98 -9.52
CA ARG A 101 -22.60 8.19 -10.23
C ARG A 101 -22.89 7.87 -11.67
N ASP A 102 -24.03 7.19 -11.74
CA ASP A 102 -24.68 6.89 -12.95
C ASP A 102 -25.10 8.11 -13.73
N THR A 103 -24.85 7.94 -15.00
CA THR A 103 -25.85 7.86 -16.08
C THR A 103 -26.79 9.04 -16.23
N GLY A 104 -26.50 10.11 -15.62
CA GLY A 104 -27.06 11.38 -15.99
C GLY A 104 -25.93 12.33 -16.38
N SER A 105 -25.38 12.22 -17.61
CA SER A 105 -24.62 13.28 -18.30
C SER A 105 -23.65 14.14 -17.44
N GLY A 106 -22.88 13.52 -16.58
CA GLY A 106 -21.93 14.22 -15.72
C GLY A 106 -20.77 13.31 -15.35
N GLY A 107 -19.94 12.93 -16.32
CA GLY A 107 -18.60 12.40 -16.05
C GLY A 107 -17.88 13.34 -15.10
N LEU A 108 -16.86 12.82 -14.38
CA LEU A 108 -15.95 13.59 -13.54
C LEU A 108 -15.48 14.89 -14.24
N THR A 109 -16.32 15.89 -14.23
CA THR A 109 -16.01 17.26 -14.60
C THR A 109 -16.95 18.15 -13.82
N PRO A 110 -16.45 19.05 -13.01
CA PRO A 110 -16.13 20.34 -13.53
C PRO A 110 -14.79 20.85 -12.99
N GLY A 111 -13.82 20.94 -13.82
CA GLY A 111 -12.50 21.44 -13.47
C GLY A 111 -11.40 20.97 -14.42
N GLY A 112 -11.74 20.21 -15.46
CA GLY A 112 -10.83 20.01 -16.59
C GLY A 112 -9.69 18.99 -16.39
N HIS A 113 -9.61 18.29 -15.28
CA HIS A 113 -8.64 17.21 -15.08
C HIS A 113 -9.38 15.88 -15.24
N GLY A 114 -9.12 15.14 -16.31
CA GLY A 114 -9.59 13.78 -16.49
C GLY A 114 -9.18 12.86 -15.34
N ALA A 115 -9.78 11.68 -15.21
CA ALA A 115 -9.52 10.71 -14.14
C ALA A 115 -8.02 10.45 -13.91
N ALA A 116 -7.20 10.41 -14.96
CA ALA A 116 -5.74 10.31 -14.88
C ALA A 116 -5.12 11.49 -14.10
N GLY A 117 -5.53 12.72 -14.38
CA GLY A 117 -5.01 13.91 -13.68
C GLY A 117 -5.37 13.93 -12.20
N ARG A 118 -6.50 13.33 -11.80
CA ARG A 118 -6.88 13.20 -10.38
C ARG A 118 -6.04 12.14 -9.67
N ILE A 119 -5.68 11.05 -10.34
CA ILE A 119 -4.77 10.04 -9.79
C ILE A 119 -3.37 10.65 -9.58
N ASP A 120 -2.85 11.41 -10.55
CA ASP A 120 -1.56 12.11 -10.39
C ASP A 120 -1.61 13.16 -9.27
N ALA A 121 -2.75 13.84 -9.10
CA ALA A 121 -2.95 14.79 -7.99
C ALA A 121 -2.99 14.07 -6.64
N LEU A 122 -3.58 12.86 -6.58
CA LEU A 122 -3.56 12.02 -5.38
C LEU A 122 -2.14 11.69 -4.96
N TRP A 123 -1.30 11.21 -5.89
CA TRP A 123 0.08 10.85 -5.55
C TRP A 123 0.89 12.04 -5.07
N ARG A 124 0.69 13.22 -5.66
CA ARG A 124 1.31 14.45 -5.15
C ARG A 124 0.80 14.85 -3.76
N ALA A 125 -0.47 14.57 -3.44
CA ALA A 125 -1.00 14.81 -2.10
C ALA A 125 -0.48 13.81 -1.09
N VAL A 126 -0.31 12.55 -1.50
CA VAL A 126 0.26 11.46 -0.69
C VAL A 126 1.71 11.77 -0.27
N ASP A 127 2.52 12.34 -1.17
CA ASP A 127 3.90 12.73 -0.88
C ASP A 127 4.04 13.73 0.29
N GLY A 128 2.96 14.42 0.67
CA GLY A 128 2.96 15.39 1.77
C GLY A 128 2.48 14.86 3.11
N LEU A 129 2.01 13.61 3.19
CA LEU A 129 1.31 13.12 4.37
C LEU A 129 2.22 12.80 5.58
N ALA A 130 3.39 12.24 5.34
CA ALA A 130 4.29 11.78 6.41
C ALA A 130 5.73 11.61 5.89
N ASP A 131 6.68 11.31 6.78
CA ASP A 131 8.07 10.97 6.41
C ASP A 131 8.14 9.65 5.63
N VAL A 132 7.28 8.69 5.98
CA VAL A 132 7.12 7.39 5.32
C VAL A 132 5.65 7.17 4.98
N VAL A 133 5.37 6.83 3.74
CA VAL A 133 4.02 6.49 3.27
C VAL A 133 3.98 5.04 2.81
N LEU A 134 3.14 4.25 3.45
CA LEU A 134 2.85 2.87 3.07
C LEU A 134 1.49 2.82 2.38
N VAL A 135 1.43 2.28 1.17
CA VAL A 135 0.17 2.13 0.44
C VAL A 135 -0.27 0.67 0.54
N ASP A 136 -1.36 0.41 1.24
CA ASP A 136 -2.04 -0.89 1.22
C ASP A 136 -2.88 -0.99 -0.04
N VAL A 137 -2.29 -1.57 -1.07
CA VAL A 137 -2.97 -1.72 -2.36
C VAL A 137 -4.01 -2.85 -2.33
N GLY A 138 -3.85 -3.82 -1.43
CA GLY A 138 -4.66 -5.03 -1.45
C GLY A 138 -4.36 -5.88 -2.68
N VAL A 139 -5.35 -6.09 -3.54
CA VAL A 139 -5.23 -6.91 -4.76
C VAL A 139 -5.52 -6.04 -5.98
N PRO A 140 -4.51 -5.75 -6.82
CA PRO A 140 -4.74 -5.09 -8.10
C PRO A 140 -5.45 -6.05 -9.07
N SER A 141 -6.36 -5.55 -9.91
CA SER A 141 -7.03 -6.36 -10.92
C SER A 141 -6.11 -6.72 -12.08
N ALA A 142 -6.37 -7.88 -12.69
CA ALA A 142 -5.82 -8.21 -13.99
C ALA A 142 -6.58 -7.39 -15.06
N ARG A 143 -5.85 -6.61 -15.87
CA ARG A 143 -6.43 -6.09 -17.10
C ARG A 143 -6.42 -7.20 -18.12
N ASP A 144 -7.57 -7.84 -18.33
CA ASP A 144 -7.80 -8.60 -19.53
C ASP A 144 -7.98 -7.60 -20.68
N GLY A 145 -6.98 -7.47 -21.51
CA GLY A 145 -6.86 -6.94 -22.89
C GLY A 145 -7.81 -5.93 -23.50
N MET A 146 -8.86 -5.49 -22.84
CA MET A 146 -9.80 -4.49 -23.33
C MET A 146 -9.63 -3.21 -22.52
N VAL A 147 -9.05 -2.22 -23.15
CA VAL A 147 -9.00 -0.85 -22.65
C VAL A 147 -10.40 -0.25 -22.81
N GLU A 148 -11.21 -0.33 -21.75
CA GLU A 148 -12.37 0.55 -21.65
C GLU A 148 -11.87 2.00 -21.54
N PRO A 149 -12.51 2.96 -22.21
CA PRO A 149 -12.07 4.34 -22.18
C PRO A 149 -12.13 4.89 -20.75
N ALA A 150 -11.16 5.72 -20.41
CA ALA A 150 -10.82 6.30 -19.10
C ALA A 150 -11.95 7.09 -18.37
N ALA A 151 -13.19 6.86 -18.68
CA ALA A 151 -14.34 7.58 -18.10
C ALA A 151 -14.79 7.08 -16.73
N THR A 152 -14.32 5.89 -16.31
CA THR A 152 -14.63 5.31 -15.00
C THR A 152 -13.40 4.68 -14.39
N ALA A 153 -12.43 5.49 -13.95
CA ALA A 153 -11.32 5.00 -13.14
C ALA A 153 -11.86 4.48 -11.82
N GLY A 154 -12.11 3.18 -11.75
CA GLY A 154 -12.57 2.50 -10.55
C GLY A 154 -11.44 2.30 -9.53
N ALA A 155 -11.79 1.78 -8.35
CA ALA A 155 -10.82 1.44 -7.31
C ALA A 155 -9.69 0.52 -7.82
N ASP A 156 -9.96 -0.30 -8.82
CA ASP A 156 -8.99 -1.22 -9.42
C ASP A 156 -7.93 -0.52 -10.26
N ASP A 157 -8.31 0.51 -11.02
CA ASP A 157 -7.35 1.34 -11.76
C ASP A 157 -6.44 2.12 -10.80
N LEU A 158 -7.01 2.59 -9.69
CA LEU A 158 -6.26 3.26 -8.62
C LEU A 158 -5.24 2.33 -7.99
N ARG A 159 -5.61 1.08 -7.67
CA ARG A 159 -4.70 0.07 -7.12
C ARG A 159 -3.55 -0.24 -8.08
N ARG A 160 -3.86 -0.41 -9.36
CA ARG A 160 -2.84 -0.65 -10.37
C ARG A 160 -1.92 0.57 -10.55
N ALA A 161 -2.47 1.78 -10.59
CA ALA A 161 -1.70 3.02 -10.65
C ALA A 161 -0.78 3.17 -9.43
N ALA A 162 -1.23 2.77 -8.23
CA ALA A 162 -0.42 2.77 -7.02
C ALA A 162 0.83 1.91 -7.15
N VAL A 163 0.69 0.68 -7.67
CA VAL A 163 1.84 -0.22 -7.89
C VAL A 163 2.83 0.38 -8.90
N LEU A 164 2.32 1.02 -9.95
CA LEU A 164 3.17 1.57 -11.02
C LEU A 164 3.86 2.88 -10.64
N ALA A 165 3.25 3.68 -9.76
CA ALA A 165 3.75 4.99 -9.35
C ALA A 165 4.69 4.93 -8.13
N ALA A 166 4.65 3.86 -7.33
CA ALA A 166 5.46 3.74 -6.13
C ALA A 166 6.95 3.66 -6.46
N ALA A 167 7.76 4.39 -5.68
CA ALA A 167 9.23 4.34 -5.79
C ALA A 167 9.80 2.97 -5.38
N ASN A 168 9.07 2.23 -4.55
CA ASN A 168 9.40 0.88 -4.14
C ASN A 168 8.10 0.07 -4.03
N ASN A 169 8.03 -1.06 -4.70
CA ASN A 169 6.83 -1.88 -4.76
C ASN A 169 7.12 -3.32 -4.30
N VAL A 170 6.39 -3.75 -3.29
CA VAL A 170 6.62 -4.99 -2.56
C VAL A 170 5.42 -5.91 -2.71
N VAL A 171 5.64 -7.12 -3.24
CA VAL A 171 4.58 -8.12 -3.28
C VAL A 171 4.56 -8.94 -2.00
N VAL A 172 3.39 -9.07 -1.40
CA VAL A 172 3.16 -9.99 -0.27
C VAL A 172 2.50 -11.26 -0.81
N ILE A 173 3.17 -12.39 -0.64
CA ILE A 173 2.75 -13.62 -1.30
C ILE A 173 2.97 -14.86 -0.43
N ARG A 174 2.06 -15.81 -0.50
CA ARG A 174 2.26 -17.17 0.05
C ARG A 174 2.93 -18.08 -0.98
N ALA A 175 3.73 -19.04 -0.54
CA ALA A 175 4.32 -20.08 -1.38
C ALA A 175 3.23 -21.03 -1.91
N CYS A 176 2.41 -20.55 -2.83
CA CYS A 176 1.23 -21.23 -3.35
C CYS A 176 1.18 -21.11 -4.88
N TYR A 177 1.06 -22.25 -5.57
CA TYR A 177 1.00 -22.31 -7.04
C TYR A 177 -0.01 -21.32 -7.64
N LEU A 178 -1.24 -21.24 -7.06
CA LEU A 178 -2.28 -20.36 -7.57
C LEU A 178 -1.91 -18.87 -7.41
N ALA A 179 -1.22 -18.51 -6.32
CA ALA A 179 -0.76 -17.14 -6.11
C ALA A 179 0.30 -16.75 -7.15
N LEU A 180 1.29 -17.60 -7.37
CA LEU A 180 2.35 -17.40 -8.37
C LEU A 180 1.80 -17.36 -9.79
N ARG A 181 0.88 -18.28 -10.14
CA ARG A 181 0.19 -18.23 -11.43
C ARG A 181 -0.56 -16.92 -11.64
N ARG A 182 -1.27 -16.45 -10.60
CA ARG A 182 -2.03 -15.19 -10.68
C ARG A 182 -1.11 -13.98 -10.78
N PHE A 183 0.02 -13.98 -10.06
CA PHE A 183 1.05 -12.95 -10.19
C PHE A 183 1.50 -12.78 -11.64
N ARG A 184 1.83 -13.88 -12.33
CA ARG A 184 2.23 -13.83 -13.74
C ARG A 184 1.14 -13.25 -14.64
N GLY A 185 -0.14 -13.52 -14.35
CA GLY A 185 -1.28 -13.00 -15.12
C GLY A 185 -1.54 -11.50 -14.92
N LEU A 186 -1.03 -10.89 -13.84
CA LEU A 186 -1.22 -9.46 -13.58
C LEU A 186 -0.35 -8.56 -14.47
N ASN A 187 0.72 -9.11 -15.05
CA ASN A 187 1.70 -8.34 -15.82
C ASN A 187 2.20 -7.09 -15.04
N LEU A 188 2.51 -7.29 -13.77
CA LEU A 188 3.10 -6.31 -12.87
C LEU A 188 4.45 -6.81 -12.41
N ARG A 189 5.40 -5.90 -12.19
CA ARG A 189 6.70 -6.20 -11.59
C ARG A 189 6.68 -5.81 -10.12
N CYS A 190 7.56 -6.40 -9.34
CA CYS A 190 7.85 -5.98 -7.97
C CYS A 190 9.36 -5.82 -7.79
N ASP A 191 9.76 -4.93 -6.89
CA ASP A 191 11.17 -4.71 -6.56
C ASP A 191 11.65 -5.74 -5.54
N SER A 192 10.72 -6.21 -4.69
CA SER A 192 10.99 -7.26 -3.71
C SER A 192 9.71 -7.96 -3.25
N ALA A 193 9.87 -9.01 -2.46
CA ALA A 193 8.76 -9.79 -1.94
C ALA A 193 8.84 -10.01 -0.43
N VAL A 194 7.68 -10.05 0.21
CA VAL A 194 7.46 -10.61 1.54
C VAL A 194 6.78 -11.97 1.38
N LEU A 195 7.50 -13.03 1.73
CA LEU A 195 6.98 -14.39 1.68
C LEU A 195 6.25 -14.72 2.98
N VAL A 196 4.94 -14.95 2.92
CA VAL A 196 4.18 -15.52 4.04
C VAL A 196 4.25 -17.05 3.93
N ARG A 197 5.00 -17.65 4.84
CA ARG A 197 5.28 -19.08 4.82
C ARG A 197 4.31 -19.87 5.67
N GLU A 198 3.65 -20.83 5.05
CA GLU A 198 2.87 -21.86 5.72
C GLU A 198 3.74 -23.12 5.90
N PRO A 199 3.60 -23.84 7.01
CA PRO A 199 4.25 -25.15 7.16
C PRO A 199 3.84 -26.12 6.04
N GLN A 200 4.72 -27.04 5.69
CA GLN A 200 4.44 -28.14 4.76
C GLN A 200 4.11 -27.72 3.30
N ARG A 201 4.44 -26.50 2.90
CA ARG A 201 4.37 -26.11 1.48
C ARG A 201 5.57 -26.65 0.71
N ALA A 202 5.30 -27.16 -0.50
CA ALA A 202 6.35 -27.73 -1.37
C ALA A 202 7.24 -26.65 -2.00
N LEU A 203 6.67 -25.45 -2.27
CA LEU A 203 7.41 -24.36 -2.89
C LEU A 203 8.36 -23.71 -1.89
N SER A 204 9.62 -23.58 -2.27
CA SER A 204 10.67 -22.95 -1.50
C SER A 204 10.69 -21.41 -1.68
N ARG A 205 11.51 -20.74 -0.87
CA ARG A 205 11.80 -19.31 -1.05
C ARG A 205 12.46 -19.04 -2.41
N GLY A 206 13.32 -19.94 -2.89
CA GLY A 206 13.95 -19.83 -4.20
C GLY A 206 12.93 -19.89 -5.33
N ASP A 207 12.02 -20.88 -5.31
CA ASP A 207 10.96 -21.01 -6.34
C ASP A 207 10.08 -19.75 -6.41
N VAL A 208 9.83 -19.10 -5.27
CA VAL A 208 9.09 -17.85 -5.22
C VAL A 208 9.91 -16.72 -5.84
N ALA A 209 11.17 -16.53 -5.44
CA ALA A 209 12.05 -15.49 -5.96
C ALA A 209 12.24 -15.62 -7.49
N ASP A 210 12.48 -16.83 -7.99
CA ASP A 210 12.65 -17.12 -9.42
C ASP A 210 11.36 -16.83 -10.21
N THR A 211 10.19 -17.15 -9.62
CA THR A 211 8.90 -16.86 -10.28
C THR A 211 8.58 -15.37 -10.37
N LEU A 212 8.98 -14.62 -9.34
CA LEU A 212 8.73 -13.17 -9.25
C LEU A 212 9.77 -12.35 -10.02
N ASP A 213 10.91 -12.95 -10.36
CA ASP A 213 12.12 -12.26 -10.86
C ASP A 213 12.53 -11.12 -9.89
N ALA A 214 12.42 -11.38 -8.58
CA ALA A 214 12.68 -10.41 -7.53
C ALA A 214 13.12 -11.08 -6.22
N PRO A 215 13.96 -10.42 -5.39
CA PRO A 215 14.41 -10.97 -4.13
C PRO A 215 13.25 -11.09 -3.12
N VAL A 216 13.28 -12.14 -2.31
CA VAL A 216 12.43 -12.24 -1.11
C VAL A 216 13.15 -11.53 0.04
N SER A 217 12.71 -10.32 0.36
CA SER A 217 13.34 -9.46 1.39
C SER A 217 13.00 -9.89 2.82
N ALA A 218 11.83 -10.48 3.02
CA ALA A 218 11.44 -10.99 4.33
C ALA A 218 10.62 -12.29 4.22
N THR A 219 10.71 -13.12 5.25
CA THR A 219 9.84 -14.29 5.42
C THR A 219 9.07 -14.16 6.72
N VAL A 220 7.76 -14.15 6.63
CA VAL A 220 6.82 -14.10 7.76
C VAL A 220 6.21 -15.49 7.91
N GLU A 221 6.43 -16.11 9.07
CA GLU A 221 5.76 -17.38 9.39
C GLU A 221 4.28 -17.14 9.69
N LEU A 222 3.43 -18.03 9.21
CA LEU A 222 2.01 -18.01 9.59
C LEU A 222 1.90 -18.38 11.08
N ASP A 223 1.62 -17.38 11.90
CA ASP A 223 1.59 -17.50 13.35
C ASP A 223 0.16 -17.27 13.89
N PRO A 224 -0.44 -18.24 14.59
CA PRO A 224 -1.74 -18.06 15.22
C PRO A 224 -1.81 -16.88 16.21
N ALA A 225 -0.68 -16.44 16.77
CA ALA A 225 -0.64 -15.26 17.62
C ALA A 225 -0.95 -13.96 16.84
N VAL A 226 -0.55 -13.91 15.58
CA VAL A 226 -0.90 -12.79 14.68
C VAL A 226 -2.40 -12.77 14.43
N ALA A 227 -2.97 -13.92 14.03
CA ALA A 227 -4.41 -14.04 13.82
C ALA A 227 -5.21 -13.60 15.06
N ARG A 228 -4.85 -14.09 16.25
CA ARG A 228 -5.51 -13.69 17.51
C ARG A 228 -5.40 -12.19 17.80
N SER A 229 -4.26 -11.56 17.49
CA SER A 229 -4.09 -10.10 17.69
C SER A 229 -4.96 -9.30 16.72
N VAL A 230 -5.10 -9.78 15.48
CA VAL A 230 -5.97 -9.19 14.45
C VAL A 230 -7.44 -9.37 14.83
N ASP A 231 -7.88 -10.62 15.12
CA ASP A 231 -9.28 -10.93 15.42
C ASP A 231 -9.79 -10.23 16.68
N SER A 232 -8.89 -9.92 17.62
CA SER A 232 -9.21 -9.17 18.84
C SER A 232 -9.14 -7.64 18.67
N GLY A 233 -8.78 -7.13 17.49
CA GLY A 233 -8.56 -5.68 17.25
C GLY A 233 -7.40 -5.09 18.06
N MET A 234 -6.46 -5.93 18.51
CA MET A 234 -5.39 -5.53 19.43
C MET A 234 -4.01 -5.44 18.76
N LEU A 235 -3.92 -5.39 17.45
CA LEU A 235 -2.64 -5.39 16.74
C LEU A 235 -1.75 -4.20 17.17
N VAL A 236 -2.36 -3.03 17.36
CA VAL A 236 -1.65 -1.82 17.82
C VAL A 236 -0.97 -2.01 19.16
N SER A 237 -1.65 -2.65 20.13
CA SER A 237 -1.12 -2.84 21.48
C SER A 237 -0.33 -4.14 21.64
N ARG A 238 -0.60 -5.15 20.81
CA ARG A 238 -0.07 -6.52 20.96
C ARG A 238 0.51 -7.05 19.64
N LEU A 239 1.40 -6.29 19.02
CA LEU A 239 2.16 -6.79 17.87
C LEU A 239 3.07 -7.96 18.32
N PRO A 240 2.91 -9.19 17.76
CA PRO A 240 3.70 -10.34 18.16
C PRO A 240 5.20 -10.10 17.93
N ARG A 241 6.03 -10.39 18.93
CA ARG A 241 7.48 -10.08 18.92
C ARG A 241 8.23 -10.65 17.71
N ARG A 242 7.85 -11.82 17.21
CA ARG A 242 8.49 -12.43 16.06
C ARG A 242 8.19 -11.63 14.79
N LEU A 243 6.91 -11.27 14.60
CA LEU A 243 6.48 -10.43 13.48
C LEU A 243 7.13 -9.05 13.56
N ASP A 244 7.14 -8.43 14.74
CA ASP A 244 7.75 -7.13 14.97
C ASP A 244 9.24 -7.11 14.58
N ARG A 245 10.03 -8.14 14.95
CA ARG A 245 11.44 -8.24 14.54
C ARG A 245 11.61 -8.41 13.03
N THR A 246 10.75 -9.20 12.39
CA THR A 246 10.79 -9.39 10.94
C THR A 246 10.46 -8.09 10.21
N MET A 247 9.46 -7.36 10.69
CA MET A 247 9.07 -6.06 10.13
C MET A 247 10.12 -4.98 10.35
N ALA A 248 10.82 -4.99 11.49
CA ALA A 248 11.94 -4.09 11.73
C ALA A 248 13.06 -4.29 10.70
N ALA A 249 13.49 -5.53 10.50
CA ALA A 249 14.52 -5.84 9.50
C ALA A 249 14.06 -5.49 8.07
N LEU A 250 12.79 -5.68 7.76
CA LEU A 250 12.21 -5.28 6.48
C LEU A 250 12.19 -3.76 6.32
N ALA A 251 11.83 -3.00 7.37
CA ALA A 251 11.87 -1.55 7.36
C ALA A 251 13.28 -1.03 7.08
N ASP A 252 14.29 -1.59 7.74
CA ASP A 252 15.70 -1.21 7.54
C ASP A 252 16.12 -1.39 6.07
N LEU A 253 15.70 -2.49 5.43
CA LEU A 253 15.99 -2.73 4.01
C LEU A 253 15.25 -1.75 3.09
N LEU A 254 13.95 -1.62 3.25
CA LEU A 254 13.11 -0.84 2.33
C LEU A 254 13.35 0.68 2.43
N LEU A 255 13.66 1.18 3.63
CA LEU A 255 13.81 2.61 3.87
C LEU A 255 15.24 3.10 3.63
N VAL A 256 16.26 2.27 3.85
CA VAL A 256 17.66 2.60 3.53
C VAL A 256 17.92 2.51 2.03
N ASP A 257 17.46 1.45 1.37
CA ASP A 257 17.64 1.26 -0.08
C ASP A 257 16.79 2.23 -0.90
N GLY A 258 15.60 2.60 -0.43
CA GLY A 258 14.77 3.63 -1.04
C GLY A 258 15.47 5.00 -1.16
N VAL A 259 16.29 5.34 -0.19
CA VAL A 259 17.15 6.55 -0.21
C VAL A 259 18.23 6.43 -1.30
N HIS A 260 18.80 5.25 -1.51
CA HIS A 260 19.87 5.05 -2.50
C HIS A 260 19.35 4.90 -3.94
N ALA A 261 18.22 4.21 -4.16
CA ALA A 261 17.64 4.02 -5.49
C ALA A 261 17.18 5.35 -6.10
N ALA A 262 16.61 6.19 -5.29
CA ALA A 262 16.13 7.48 -5.72
C ALA A 262 17.30 8.46 -6.00
N ALA A 263 18.42 8.40 -5.28
CA ALA A 263 19.64 9.18 -5.57
C ALA A 263 20.34 8.74 -6.87
N ALA A 264 20.13 7.49 -7.31
CA ALA A 264 20.63 6.96 -8.58
C ALA A 264 19.79 7.41 -9.77
N SER A 265 18.46 7.56 -9.60
CA SER A 265 17.54 8.04 -10.64
C SER A 265 17.75 9.51 -10.98
N GLU A 266 18.02 10.36 -9.98
CA GLU A 266 18.32 11.79 -10.21
C GLU A 266 19.63 12.01 -10.97
N ARG A 267 20.63 11.15 -10.77
CA ARG A 267 21.89 11.20 -11.54
C ARG A 267 21.73 10.80 -13.00
N LYS A 268 20.72 9.97 -13.33
CA LYS A 268 20.41 9.59 -14.71
C LYS A 268 19.57 10.61 -15.46
N SER A 269 18.81 11.45 -14.79
CA SER A 269 18.00 12.51 -15.40
C SER A 269 18.73 13.85 -15.54
N ALA A 270 19.91 13.98 -14.92
CA ALA A 270 20.73 15.19 -14.95
C ALA A 270 21.97 15.09 -15.89
N GLY A 271 22.12 13.99 -16.60
CA GLY A 271 23.16 13.75 -17.61
C GLY A 271 22.55 13.49 -18.99
#